data_2e093ab61e68c5ea00f15c9d6103a0f0
#
_entry.id   2e093ab61e68c5ea00f15c9d6103a0f0
#
_cell.length_a   1.000
_cell.length_b   1.000
_cell.length_c   1.000
_cell.angle_alpha   90.00
_cell.angle_beta   90.00
_cell.angle_gamma   90.00
#
_symmetry.space_group_name_H-M   'P 1'
#
loop_
_entity.id
_entity.type
_entity.pdbx_description
1 polymer ?
#
loop_
_entity_poly.entity_id
_entity_poly.type
_entity_poly.pdbx_seq_one_letter_code
_entity_poly.pdbx_strand_id
1 'polypeptide(L)'
;DARKYLGEDHTRIVGKHELMDYIKSDYYTGGLIDELGGQIHPLALNRGLIYGFCQNGGSVYEQTEVISIEEKADGIYVHTVNAVVKAKKSVVLAVHHASFKLLSEQNNTTIPFYTYVATTAPLELDTKELLPFGHPVYDTQFQIDYYRPVFNNRLLFGGQGTGTCWGPEKTLNYLEHRIHTVFPQIKNLEMDFVWSGTTDLTVNGAVDSRKFGNKLPIYAVHGWSGHGVAQTVRIGKAIANDFVGQSNDFEMLSKIDHQNIIFGRTLAPVVIPLAKSMYGLGAMINPGKMVSF
;
A
#
# COMPACT_ATOMS: atom_id res chain seq x y z
N ASP A 1 -0.35 10.07 18.96
CA ASP A 1 -1.13 10.02 20.19
C ASP A 1 -2.60 9.70 19.89
N ALA A 2 -2.84 8.62 19.15
CA ALA A 2 -4.16 8.17 18.70
C ALA A 2 -5.15 8.02 19.87
N ARG A 3 -4.71 7.46 20.98
CA ARG A 3 -5.53 7.34 22.20
C ARG A 3 -6.13 8.67 22.66
N LYS A 4 -5.32 9.71 22.64
CA LYS A 4 -5.74 11.03 23.14
C LYS A 4 -6.76 11.72 22.23
N TYR A 5 -6.62 11.53 20.92
CA TYR A 5 -7.43 12.25 19.94
C TYR A 5 -8.56 11.42 19.33
N LEU A 6 -8.38 10.08 19.26
CA LEU A 6 -9.34 9.17 18.63
C LEU A 6 -10.09 8.28 19.61
N GLY A 7 -9.72 8.30 20.91
CA GLY A 7 -10.34 7.44 21.94
C GLY A 7 -10.03 5.94 21.70
N GLU A 8 -8.89 5.63 21.09
CA GLU A 8 -8.50 4.26 20.78
C GLU A 8 -7.89 3.56 22.00
N ASP A 9 -8.63 2.64 22.60
CA ASP A 9 -8.19 1.87 23.77
C ASP A 9 -7.53 0.52 23.42
N HIS A 10 -7.54 0.14 22.14
CA HIS A 10 -7.06 -1.16 21.65
C HIS A 10 -5.56 -1.22 21.35
N THR A 11 -4.83 -0.13 21.55
CA THR A 11 -3.39 -0.07 21.36
C THR A 11 -2.66 0.08 22.68
N ARG A 12 -1.51 -0.61 22.84
CA ARG A 12 -0.65 -0.44 24.02
C ARG A 12 0.83 -0.43 23.66
N ILE A 13 1.58 0.42 24.33
CA ILE A 13 3.03 0.49 24.20
C ILE A 13 3.67 -0.56 25.10
N VAL A 14 4.66 -1.27 24.56
CA VAL A 14 5.46 -2.28 25.28
C VAL A 14 6.93 -1.94 25.21
N GLY A 15 7.62 -2.17 26.32
CA GLY A 15 9.06 -2.05 26.37
C GLY A 15 9.79 -3.24 25.72
N LYS A 16 11.11 -3.13 25.59
CA LYS A 16 11.95 -4.16 24.94
C LYS A 16 11.71 -5.56 25.54
N HIS A 17 11.67 -5.67 26.87
CA HIS A 17 11.55 -6.95 27.55
C HIS A 17 10.23 -7.67 27.18
N GLU A 18 9.12 -6.96 27.25
CA GLU A 18 7.81 -7.53 26.89
C GLU A 18 7.68 -7.78 25.38
N LEU A 19 8.29 -6.92 24.54
CA LEU A 19 8.29 -7.10 23.09
C LEU A 19 8.94 -8.42 22.68
N MET A 20 9.94 -8.91 23.44
CA MET A 20 10.58 -10.21 23.19
C MET A 20 9.62 -11.41 23.30
N ASP A 21 8.46 -11.26 23.95
CA ASP A 21 7.42 -12.31 23.95
C ASP A 21 6.72 -12.42 22.58
N TYR A 22 6.71 -11.35 21.81
CA TYR A 22 6.05 -11.26 20.49
C TYR A 22 7.01 -11.42 19.33
N ILE A 23 8.23 -10.89 19.47
CA ILE A 23 9.26 -10.89 18.42
C ILE A 23 10.58 -11.29 19.04
N LYS A 24 11.11 -12.45 18.65
CA LYS A 24 12.40 -12.94 19.13
C LYS A 24 13.57 -12.27 18.40
N SER A 25 13.72 -10.97 18.64
CA SER A 25 14.73 -10.12 18.02
C SER A 25 15.22 -9.06 19.00
N ASP A 26 16.52 -8.94 19.11
CA ASP A 26 17.17 -7.89 19.91
C ASP A 26 17.24 -6.53 19.20
N TYR A 27 16.82 -6.48 17.95
CA TYR A 27 16.91 -5.31 17.10
C TYR A 27 16.06 -4.14 17.60
N TYR A 28 14.88 -4.42 18.16
CA TYR A 28 13.93 -3.42 18.60
C TYR A 28 14.07 -3.03 20.07
N THR A 29 13.81 -1.76 20.38
CA THR A 29 13.87 -1.21 21.75
C THR A 29 12.51 -1.17 22.46
N GLY A 30 11.42 -1.37 21.73
CA GLY A 30 10.03 -1.39 22.20
C GLY A 30 9.08 -1.48 21.02
N GLY A 31 7.79 -1.50 21.29
CA GLY A 31 6.77 -1.64 20.27
C GLY A 31 5.41 -1.09 20.67
N LEU A 32 4.50 -1.06 19.71
CA LEU A 32 3.08 -0.83 19.89
C LEU A 32 2.34 -2.11 19.50
N ILE A 33 1.50 -2.62 20.38
CA ILE A 33 0.61 -3.72 20.09
C ILE A 33 -0.77 -3.13 19.75
N ASP A 34 -1.31 -3.53 18.61
CA ASP A 34 -2.67 -3.20 18.19
C ASP A 34 -3.52 -4.48 18.24
N GLU A 35 -4.49 -4.51 19.15
CA GLU A 35 -5.35 -5.68 19.38
C GLU A 35 -6.46 -5.83 18.33
N LEU A 36 -6.77 -4.77 17.58
CA LEU A 36 -7.75 -4.78 16.48
C LEU A 36 -7.09 -4.91 15.11
N GLY A 37 -5.77 -4.79 15.05
CA GLY A 37 -4.99 -5.00 13.85
C GLY A 37 -5.05 -6.45 13.37
N GLY A 38 -4.60 -6.70 12.14
CA GLY A 38 -4.62 -8.06 11.61
C GLY A 38 -3.89 -8.19 10.29
N GLN A 39 -3.96 -9.38 9.73
CA GLN A 39 -3.37 -9.70 8.44
C GLN A 39 -4.35 -10.43 7.55
N ILE A 40 -4.19 -10.22 6.27
CA ILE A 40 -4.97 -10.91 5.23
C ILE A 40 -4.05 -11.50 4.17
N HIS A 41 -4.58 -12.38 3.36
CA HIS A 41 -3.96 -12.81 2.12
C HIS A 41 -4.50 -11.95 0.97
N PRO A 42 -3.74 -10.96 0.43
CA PRO A 42 -4.29 -9.98 -0.52
C PRO A 42 -4.85 -10.59 -1.80
N LEU A 43 -4.17 -11.61 -2.34
CA LEU A 43 -4.66 -12.32 -3.54
C LEU A 43 -5.96 -13.08 -3.26
N ALA A 44 -6.08 -13.72 -2.09
CA ALA A 44 -7.31 -14.42 -1.73
C ALA A 44 -8.48 -13.44 -1.54
N LEU A 45 -8.23 -12.29 -0.91
CA LEU A 45 -9.22 -11.21 -0.80
C LEU A 45 -9.68 -10.75 -2.20
N ASN A 46 -8.74 -10.44 -3.08
CA ASN A 46 -9.07 -9.99 -4.43
C ASN A 46 -9.87 -11.02 -5.21
N ARG A 47 -9.46 -12.29 -5.19
CA ARG A 47 -10.19 -13.39 -5.84
C ARG A 47 -11.59 -13.57 -5.26
N GLY A 48 -11.73 -13.47 -3.94
CA GLY A 48 -13.03 -13.55 -3.27
C GLY A 48 -13.97 -12.41 -3.67
N LEU A 49 -13.44 -11.18 -3.78
CA LEU A 49 -14.21 -10.02 -4.24
C LEU A 49 -14.65 -10.17 -5.71
N ILE A 50 -13.75 -10.63 -6.58
CA ILE A 50 -14.07 -10.91 -8.00
C ILE A 50 -15.12 -12.00 -8.10
N TYR A 51 -14.97 -13.09 -7.34
CA TYR A 51 -15.96 -14.16 -7.32
C TYR A 51 -17.35 -13.63 -6.90
N GLY A 52 -17.41 -12.90 -5.78
CA GLY A 52 -18.65 -12.29 -5.30
C GLY A 52 -19.27 -11.31 -6.31
N PHE A 53 -18.44 -10.52 -6.99
CA PHE A 53 -18.89 -9.61 -8.06
C PHE A 53 -19.53 -10.37 -9.21
N CYS A 54 -18.91 -11.45 -9.69
CA CYS A 54 -19.48 -12.28 -10.77
C CYS A 54 -20.76 -12.99 -10.35
N GLN A 55 -20.86 -13.50 -9.12
CA GLN A 55 -22.08 -14.13 -8.59
C GLN A 55 -23.25 -13.14 -8.51
N ASN A 56 -22.98 -11.86 -8.39
CA ASN A 56 -23.98 -10.79 -8.41
C ASN A 56 -24.22 -10.20 -9.82
N GLY A 57 -23.83 -10.91 -10.89
CA GLY A 57 -24.09 -10.52 -12.29
C GLY A 57 -23.07 -9.55 -12.88
N GLY A 58 -21.95 -9.30 -12.20
CA GLY A 58 -20.85 -8.53 -12.75
C GLY A 58 -20.07 -9.30 -13.80
N SER A 59 -19.47 -8.60 -14.76
CA SER A 59 -18.61 -9.18 -15.81
C SER A 59 -17.18 -8.67 -15.66
N VAL A 60 -16.22 -9.58 -15.74
CA VAL A 60 -14.78 -9.27 -15.68
C VAL A 60 -14.16 -9.56 -17.03
N TYR A 61 -13.39 -8.61 -17.54
CA TYR A 61 -12.67 -8.72 -18.81
C TYR A 61 -11.19 -8.57 -18.55
N GLU A 62 -10.48 -9.68 -18.52
CA GLU A 62 -9.03 -9.71 -18.40
C GLU A 62 -8.36 -9.36 -19.74
N GLN A 63 -7.09 -9.03 -19.72
CA GLN A 63 -6.28 -8.66 -20.91
C GLN A 63 -6.95 -7.57 -21.78
N THR A 64 -7.67 -6.67 -21.10
CA THR A 64 -8.47 -5.62 -21.75
C THR A 64 -8.00 -4.26 -21.24
N GLU A 65 -6.83 -3.81 -21.72
CA GLU A 65 -6.25 -2.53 -21.31
C GLU A 65 -7.11 -1.36 -21.81
N VAL A 66 -7.48 -0.49 -20.88
CA VAL A 66 -8.14 0.78 -21.19
C VAL A 66 -7.08 1.78 -21.63
N ILE A 67 -7.25 2.33 -22.83
CA ILE A 67 -6.30 3.27 -23.44
C ILE A 67 -6.76 4.73 -23.37
N SER A 68 -8.08 4.97 -23.31
CA SER A 68 -8.63 6.33 -23.14
C SER A 68 -10.08 6.30 -22.65
N ILE A 69 -10.52 7.44 -22.15
CA ILE A 69 -11.90 7.67 -21.72
C ILE A 69 -12.37 8.97 -22.36
N GLU A 70 -13.55 8.93 -22.96
CA GLU A 70 -14.15 10.07 -23.64
C GLU A 70 -15.58 10.28 -23.14
N GLU A 71 -15.90 11.48 -22.65
CA GLU A 71 -17.26 11.86 -22.29
C GLU A 71 -17.98 12.44 -23.52
N LYS A 72 -19.12 11.85 -23.89
CA LYS A 72 -20.00 12.32 -24.98
C LYS A 72 -21.37 12.73 -24.44
N ALA A 73 -22.20 13.28 -25.33
CA ALA A 73 -23.54 13.72 -25.00
C ALA A 73 -24.43 12.61 -24.44
N ASP A 74 -24.19 11.36 -24.83
CA ASP A 74 -25.04 10.20 -24.57
C ASP A 74 -24.39 9.14 -23.65
N GLY A 75 -23.22 9.42 -23.07
CA GLY A 75 -22.53 8.51 -22.14
C GLY A 75 -21.03 8.72 -22.09
N ILE A 76 -20.35 7.87 -21.29
CA ILE A 76 -18.91 7.83 -21.23
C ILE A 76 -18.43 6.62 -22.03
N TYR A 77 -17.48 6.85 -22.93
CA TYR A 77 -16.89 5.83 -23.78
C TYR A 77 -15.52 5.46 -23.27
N VAL A 78 -15.38 4.20 -22.86
CA VAL A 78 -14.14 3.62 -22.38
C VAL A 78 -13.52 2.81 -23.52
N HIS A 79 -12.42 3.31 -24.06
CA HIS A 79 -11.74 2.70 -25.21
C HIS A 79 -10.69 1.70 -24.73
N THR A 80 -10.71 0.53 -25.31
CA THR A 80 -9.68 -0.51 -25.13
C THR A 80 -9.01 -0.77 -26.48
N VAL A 81 -7.96 -1.60 -26.50
CA VAL A 81 -7.29 -1.96 -27.75
C VAL A 81 -8.25 -2.56 -28.77
N ASN A 82 -9.21 -3.37 -28.32
CA ASN A 82 -10.05 -4.20 -29.22
C ASN A 82 -11.54 -3.84 -29.17
N ALA A 83 -11.97 -2.96 -28.27
CA ALA A 83 -13.39 -2.66 -28.06
C ALA A 83 -13.63 -1.27 -27.48
N VAL A 84 -14.88 -0.84 -27.52
CA VAL A 84 -15.35 0.36 -26.85
C VAL A 84 -16.52 0.00 -25.95
N VAL A 85 -16.41 0.32 -24.67
CA VAL A 85 -17.49 0.10 -23.69
C VAL A 85 -18.19 1.42 -23.43
N LYS A 86 -19.48 1.48 -23.66
CA LYS A 86 -20.31 2.65 -23.33
C LYS A 86 -20.85 2.49 -21.91
N ALA A 87 -20.35 3.28 -20.99
CA ALA A 87 -20.88 3.38 -19.64
C ALA A 87 -22.13 4.27 -19.64
N LYS A 88 -23.24 3.72 -19.11
CA LYS A 88 -24.56 4.39 -19.10
C LYS A 88 -24.82 5.16 -17.80
N LYS A 89 -24.07 4.91 -16.75
CA LYS A 89 -24.31 5.45 -15.41
C LYS A 89 -23.08 6.10 -14.79
N SER A 90 -21.95 5.42 -14.78
CA SER A 90 -20.70 5.93 -14.20
C SER A 90 -19.49 5.14 -14.67
N VAL A 91 -18.30 5.69 -14.42
CA VAL A 91 -17.02 5.01 -14.55
C VAL A 91 -16.27 5.14 -13.22
N VAL A 92 -15.63 4.06 -12.77
CA VAL A 92 -14.75 4.08 -11.61
C VAL A 92 -13.33 3.74 -12.06
N LEU A 93 -12.40 4.66 -11.86
CA LEU A 93 -10.99 4.49 -12.15
C LEU A 93 -10.26 4.01 -10.89
N ALA A 94 -10.10 2.72 -10.77
CA ALA A 94 -9.41 2.05 -9.68
C ALA A 94 -8.07 1.46 -10.14
N VAL A 95 -7.35 2.20 -10.99
CA VAL A 95 -6.13 1.75 -11.69
C VAL A 95 -4.83 2.21 -11.02
N HIS A 96 -4.93 2.66 -9.77
CA HIS A 96 -3.80 3.03 -8.93
C HIS A 96 -2.85 4.04 -9.63
N HIS A 97 -1.55 3.83 -9.56
CA HIS A 97 -0.55 4.70 -10.19
C HIS A 97 -0.70 4.85 -11.71
N ALA A 98 -1.46 3.96 -12.38
CA ALA A 98 -1.70 4.05 -13.82
C ALA A 98 -2.80 5.05 -14.21
N SER A 99 -3.51 5.65 -13.25
CA SER A 99 -4.52 6.69 -13.49
C SER A 99 -3.99 7.86 -14.34
N PHE A 100 -2.68 8.14 -14.25
CA PHE A 100 -2.04 9.19 -15.05
C PHE A 100 -2.13 8.97 -16.57
N LYS A 101 -2.25 7.76 -17.03
CA LYS A 101 -2.42 7.46 -18.45
C LYS A 101 -3.79 7.86 -18.99
N LEU A 102 -4.79 7.89 -18.08
CA LEU A 102 -6.18 8.13 -18.43
C LEU A 102 -6.66 9.54 -18.10
N LEU A 103 -6.03 10.17 -17.12
CA LEU A 103 -6.45 11.47 -16.57
C LEU A 103 -5.23 12.37 -16.35
N SER A 104 -4.97 13.27 -17.28
CA SER A 104 -3.81 14.17 -17.23
C SER A 104 -3.78 15.08 -15.99
N GLU A 105 -4.94 15.53 -15.51
CA GLU A 105 -5.06 16.47 -14.39
C GLU A 105 -4.71 15.86 -13.02
N GLN A 106 -4.84 14.54 -12.87
CA GLN A 106 -4.55 13.85 -11.60
C GLN A 106 -3.10 13.40 -11.46
N ASN A 107 -2.28 13.67 -12.45
CA ASN A 107 -0.89 13.26 -12.46
C ASN A 107 0.03 13.99 -11.49
N ASN A 108 -0.44 15.10 -10.97
CA ASN A 108 0.43 16.04 -10.28
C ASN A 108 0.41 15.91 -8.76
N THR A 109 -0.43 15.04 -8.20
CA THR A 109 -0.60 14.93 -6.75
C THR A 109 0.15 13.76 -6.13
N THR A 110 0.72 12.88 -6.94
CA THR A 110 1.39 11.68 -6.45
C THR A 110 2.81 11.50 -6.98
N ILE A 111 3.65 10.87 -6.17
CA ILE A 111 4.99 10.42 -6.54
C ILE A 111 4.97 8.89 -6.55
N PRO A 112 5.31 8.23 -7.67
CA PRO A 112 5.45 6.77 -7.70
C PRO A 112 6.70 6.33 -6.95
N PHE A 113 6.59 5.23 -6.21
CA PHE A 113 7.74 4.57 -5.63
C PHE A 113 7.57 3.04 -5.67
N TYR A 114 8.70 2.35 -5.58
CA TYR A 114 8.76 0.89 -5.64
C TYR A 114 9.01 0.32 -4.26
N THR A 115 8.25 -0.72 -3.89
CA THR A 115 8.45 -1.51 -2.68
C THR A 115 8.85 -2.94 -3.05
N TYR A 116 9.47 -3.64 -2.11
CA TYR A 116 10.09 -4.94 -2.35
C TYR A 116 9.66 -5.93 -1.31
N VAL A 117 9.41 -7.14 -1.74
CA VAL A 117 8.98 -8.25 -0.88
C VAL A 117 9.69 -9.53 -1.31
N ALA A 118 10.04 -10.34 -0.34
CA ALA A 118 10.50 -11.71 -0.57
C ALA A 118 9.77 -12.70 0.34
N THR A 119 9.78 -13.94 -0.06
CA THR A 119 9.37 -15.06 0.78
C THR A 119 10.52 -16.08 0.83
N THR A 120 10.91 -16.44 2.04
CA THR A 120 11.97 -17.45 2.22
C THR A 120 11.54 -18.81 1.70
N ALA A 121 12.49 -19.68 1.40
CA ALA A 121 12.25 -21.13 1.44
C ALA A 121 11.76 -21.52 2.84
N PRO A 122 11.20 -22.75 3.03
CA PRO A 122 10.86 -23.22 4.36
C PRO A 122 12.07 -23.13 5.28
N LEU A 123 11.92 -22.43 6.40
CA LEU A 123 13.01 -22.27 7.35
C LEU A 123 13.29 -23.60 8.09
N GLU A 124 14.55 -23.81 8.44
CA GLU A 124 14.96 -24.96 9.27
C GLU A 124 14.43 -24.82 10.71
N LEU A 125 14.35 -23.61 11.24
CA LEU A 125 13.74 -23.30 12.54
C LEU A 125 12.23 -23.05 12.38
N ASP A 126 11.43 -23.32 13.40
CA ASP A 126 10.01 -22.99 13.38
C ASP A 126 9.84 -21.45 13.38
N THR A 127 9.00 -20.93 12.50
CA THR A 127 8.67 -19.48 12.47
C THR A 127 8.12 -18.97 13.80
N LYS A 128 7.58 -19.83 14.66
CA LYS A 128 7.19 -19.51 16.03
C LYS A 128 8.40 -19.20 16.94
N GLU A 129 9.59 -19.65 16.59
CA GLU A 129 10.81 -19.26 17.27
C GLU A 129 11.25 -17.82 16.94
N LEU A 130 10.67 -17.23 15.89
CA LEU A 130 10.85 -15.82 15.51
C LEU A 130 9.66 -14.97 15.97
N LEU A 131 8.46 -15.45 15.72
CA LEU A 131 7.17 -14.78 15.95
C LEU A 131 6.21 -15.73 16.67
N PRO A 132 6.30 -15.86 18.00
CA PRO A 132 5.58 -16.86 18.77
C PRO A 132 4.07 -16.91 18.55
N PHE A 133 3.46 -15.78 18.33
CA PHE A 133 2.01 -15.67 18.09
C PHE A 133 1.63 -15.58 16.62
N GLY A 134 2.60 -15.56 15.71
CA GLY A 134 2.35 -15.42 14.27
C GLY A 134 1.78 -14.06 13.84
N HIS A 135 1.92 -13.03 14.66
CA HIS A 135 1.45 -11.69 14.32
C HIS A 135 2.24 -11.08 13.17
N PRO A 136 1.60 -10.28 12.31
CA PRO A 136 2.31 -9.43 11.37
C PRO A 136 2.99 -8.30 12.12
N VAL A 137 4.15 -7.92 11.66
CA VAL A 137 4.95 -6.83 12.22
C VAL A 137 5.30 -5.85 11.11
N TYR A 138 5.28 -4.58 11.43
CA TYR A 138 5.96 -3.53 10.68
C TYR A 138 6.65 -2.59 11.66
N ASP A 139 7.79 -2.07 11.28
CA ASP A 139 8.50 -1.12 12.12
C ASP A 139 8.22 0.33 11.72
N THR A 140 8.75 1.24 12.51
CA THR A 140 8.55 2.68 12.33
C THR A 140 9.78 3.36 11.75
N GLN A 141 10.71 2.60 11.20
CA GLN A 141 11.85 3.18 10.52
C GLN A 141 11.43 3.86 9.23
N PHE A 142 12.21 4.82 8.77
CA PHE A 142 11.94 5.47 7.49
C PHE A 142 11.96 4.50 6.30
N GLN A 143 12.75 3.45 6.39
CA GLN A 143 12.74 2.30 5.48
C GLN A 143 12.04 1.16 6.21
N ILE A 144 10.71 1.26 6.28
CA ILE A 144 9.88 0.32 7.01
C ILE A 144 10.20 -1.11 6.61
N ASP A 145 10.55 -1.94 7.59
CA ASP A 145 10.53 -3.38 7.45
C ASP A 145 9.16 -3.90 7.89
N TYR A 146 8.60 -4.80 7.11
CA TYR A 146 7.37 -5.49 7.48
C TYR A 146 7.48 -6.98 7.17
N TYR A 147 7.01 -7.81 8.09
CA TYR A 147 7.16 -9.23 7.95
C TYR A 147 6.09 -10.01 8.73
N ARG A 148 5.91 -11.24 8.33
CA ARG A 148 5.00 -12.19 8.97
C ARG A 148 5.33 -13.62 8.60
N PRO A 149 4.96 -14.62 9.42
CA PRO A 149 4.98 -16.01 9.00
C PRO A 149 3.90 -16.25 7.93
N VAL A 150 4.18 -17.12 7.00
CA VAL A 150 3.23 -17.61 5.99
C VAL A 150 3.28 -19.13 5.93
N PHE A 151 2.39 -19.74 5.13
CA PHE A 151 2.27 -21.19 5.03
C PHE A 151 3.61 -21.89 4.78
N ASN A 152 3.69 -23.14 5.22
CA ASN A 152 4.84 -24.02 5.06
C ASN A 152 6.12 -23.49 5.74
N ASN A 153 5.99 -22.96 6.93
CA ASN A 153 7.12 -22.49 7.75
C ASN A 153 8.04 -21.48 7.06
N ARG A 154 7.45 -20.53 6.36
CA ARG A 154 8.17 -19.48 5.61
C ARG A 154 7.99 -18.14 6.27
N LEU A 155 8.95 -17.26 6.09
CA LEU A 155 8.86 -15.85 6.45
C LEU A 155 8.64 -15.01 5.18
N LEU A 156 7.57 -14.24 5.14
CA LEU A 156 7.41 -13.14 4.21
C LEU A 156 8.05 -11.91 4.83
N PHE A 157 8.94 -11.26 4.09
CA PHE A 157 9.62 -10.05 4.52
C PHE A 157 9.62 -9.02 3.40
N GLY A 158 9.27 -7.80 3.72
CA GLY A 158 9.29 -6.70 2.79
C GLY A 158 9.83 -5.44 3.42
N GLY A 159 10.14 -4.48 2.58
CA GLY A 159 10.68 -3.21 3.05
C GLY A 159 11.17 -2.35 1.91
N GLN A 160 11.79 -1.25 2.30
CA GLN A 160 12.37 -0.27 1.40
C GLN A 160 11.33 0.39 0.47
N GLY A 161 11.57 1.62 0.14
CA GLY A 161 10.86 2.35 -0.91
C GLY A 161 11.87 3.10 -1.77
N THR A 162 11.79 3.01 -3.10
CA THR A 162 12.75 3.63 -4.00
C THR A 162 12.06 4.34 -5.16
N GLY A 163 12.70 5.40 -5.68
CA GLY A 163 12.22 6.13 -6.84
C GLY A 163 12.47 5.43 -8.18
N THR A 164 13.30 4.36 -8.17
CA THR A 164 13.59 3.53 -9.34
C THR A 164 13.44 2.06 -8.97
N CYS A 165 12.92 1.26 -9.90
CA CYS A 165 12.80 -0.18 -9.68
C CYS A 165 14.20 -0.83 -9.62
N TRP A 166 14.44 -1.60 -8.57
CA TRP A 166 15.64 -2.43 -8.48
C TRP A 166 15.48 -3.74 -9.23
N GLY A 167 16.58 -4.25 -9.75
CA GLY A 167 16.63 -5.61 -10.27
C GLY A 167 16.52 -6.66 -9.15
N PRO A 168 16.21 -7.92 -9.52
CA PRO A 168 16.00 -9.00 -8.56
C PRO A 168 17.19 -9.24 -7.62
N GLU A 169 18.41 -9.25 -8.13
CA GLU A 169 19.64 -9.50 -7.36
C GLU A 169 19.84 -8.42 -6.26
N LYS A 170 19.70 -7.14 -6.63
CA LYS A 170 19.83 -6.04 -5.66
C LYS A 170 18.75 -6.11 -4.59
N THR A 171 17.53 -6.48 -4.99
CA THR A 171 16.39 -6.66 -4.07
C THR A 171 16.66 -7.79 -3.10
N LEU A 172 17.13 -8.93 -3.61
CA LEU A 172 17.47 -10.10 -2.83
C LEU A 172 18.52 -9.75 -1.77
N ASN A 173 19.67 -9.23 -2.19
CA ASN A 173 20.79 -8.89 -1.29
C ASN A 173 20.35 -7.91 -0.20
N TYR A 174 19.49 -6.94 -0.52
CA TYR A 174 18.97 -6.01 0.46
C TYR A 174 18.06 -6.71 1.48
N LEU A 175 17.10 -7.51 1.04
CA LEU A 175 16.15 -8.17 1.93
C LEU A 175 16.83 -9.25 2.79
N GLU A 176 17.77 -10.01 2.26
CA GLU A 176 18.60 -10.94 3.02
C GLU A 176 19.34 -10.22 4.15
N HIS A 177 20.01 -9.12 3.82
CA HIS A 177 20.69 -8.31 4.83
C HIS A 177 19.74 -7.82 5.91
N ARG A 178 18.52 -7.38 5.54
CA ARG A 178 17.52 -6.91 6.52
C ARG A 178 17.00 -8.05 7.38
N ILE A 179 16.70 -9.20 6.80
CA ILE A 179 16.27 -10.38 7.56
C ILE A 179 17.34 -10.79 8.58
N HIS A 180 18.60 -10.88 8.18
CA HIS A 180 19.69 -11.20 9.11
C HIS A 180 19.90 -10.12 10.18
N THR A 181 19.62 -8.86 9.86
CA THR A 181 19.67 -7.78 10.85
C THR A 181 18.59 -7.95 11.93
N VAL A 182 17.39 -8.29 11.52
CA VAL A 182 16.25 -8.47 12.45
C VAL A 182 16.30 -9.83 13.13
N PHE A 183 16.66 -10.89 12.39
CA PHE A 183 16.68 -12.28 12.85
C PHE A 183 18.02 -12.96 12.58
N PRO A 184 19.08 -12.60 13.32
CA PRO A 184 20.42 -13.18 13.13
C PRO A 184 20.49 -14.69 13.43
N GLN A 185 19.49 -15.27 14.08
CA GLN A 185 19.37 -16.68 14.35
C GLN A 185 19.04 -17.52 13.12
N ILE A 186 18.54 -16.94 12.03
CA ILE A 186 18.34 -17.63 10.75
C ILE A 186 19.71 -17.79 10.08
N LYS A 187 20.27 -19.00 10.11
CA LYS A 187 21.62 -19.25 9.60
C LYS A 187 21.66 -19.49 8.09
N ASN A 188 20.80 -20.39 7.63
CA ASN A 188 20.70 -20.78 6.20
C ASN A 188 19.46 -20.12 5.60
N LEU A 189 19.66 -18.94 5.02
CA LEU A 189 18.57 -18.16 4.45
C LEU A 189 18.56 -18.36 2.93
N GLU A 190 17.50 -18.96 2.44
CA GLU A 190 17.21 -19.07 1.00
C GLU A 190 15.90 -18.37 0.70
N MET A 191 15.80 -17.73 -0.48
CA MET A 191 14.59 -17.07 -0.95
C MET A 191 13.98 -17.83 -2.12
N ASP A 192 12.72 -18.23 -1.99
CA ASP A 192 11.99 -18.85 -3.10
C ASP A 192 11.37 -17.81 -4.04
N PHE A 193 10.91 -16.68 -3.49
CA PHE A 193 10.23 -15.65 -4.27
C PHE A 193 10.73 -14.27 -3.88
N VAL A 194 10.98 -13.45 -4.90
CA VAL A 194 11.32 -12.03 -4.76
C VAL A 194 10.54 -11.25 -5.80
N TRP A 195 9.87 -10.18 -5.38
CA TRP A 195 9.13 -9.31 -6.29
C TRP A 195 9.11 -7.87 -5.83
N SER A 196 8.72 -6.99 -6.73
CA SER A 196 8.49 -5.58 -6.43
C SER A 196 7.09 -5.16 -6.83
N GLY A 197 6.59 -4.12 -6.18
CA GLY A 197 5.34 -3.45 -6.52
C GLY A 197 5.54 -1.95 -6.65
N THR A 198 4.81 -1.33 -7.56
CA THR A 198 4.76 0.14 -7.64
C THR A 198 3.58 0.62 -6.82
N THR A 199 3.82 1.62 -5.99
CA THR A 199 2.76 2.37 -5.29
C THR A 199 2.94 3.86 -5.58
N ASP A 200 2.06 4.68 -5.05
CA ASP A 200 2.11 6.13 -5.18
C ASP A 200 1.87 6.80 -3.83
N LEU A 201 2.58 7.89 -3.60
CA LEU A 201 2.49 8.70 -2.39
C LEU A 201 1.87 10.05 -2.72
N THR A 202 0.94 10.47 -1.89
CA THR A 202 0.55 11.89 -1.77
C THR A 202 1.40 12.57 -0.72
N VAL A 203 1.51 13.89 -0.77
CA VAL A 203 2.33 14.64 0.21
C VAL A 203 1.75 14.54 1.62
N ASN A 204 0.44 14.52 1.75
CA ASN A 204 -0.27 14.45 3.03
C ASN A 204 -0.61 13.03 3.50
N GLY A 205 -0.20 11.98 2.73
CA GLY A 205 -0.49 10.57 3.04
C GLY A 205 -1.95 10.14 2.83
N ALA A 206 -2.86 11.08 2.58
CA ALA A 206 -4.27 10.77 2.33
C ALA A 206 -4.49 10.27 0.89
N VAL A 207 -5.48 9.40 0.71
CA VAL A 207 -5.86 8.92 -0.62
C VAL A 207 -6.48 10.04 -1.42
N ASP A 208 -5.99 10.27 -2.64
CA ASP A 208 -6.57 11.22 -3.58
C ASP A 208 -7.82 10.61 -4.22
N SER A 209 -8.97 11.13 -3.81
CA SER A 209 -10.30 10.66 -4.23
C SER A 209 -11.00 11.80 -4.95
N ARG A 210 -11.41 11.57 -6.19
CA ARG A 210 -12.05 12.61 -7.02
C ARG A 210 -13.30 12.13 -7.72
N LYS A 211 -14.26 13.03 -7.83
CA LYS A 211 -15.48 12.85 -8.62
C LYS A 211 -15.57 13.99 -9.63
N PHE A 212 -15.64 13.65 -10.88
CA PHE A 212 -15.73 14.60 -11.98
C PHE A 212 -16.65 14.06 -13.08
N GLY A 213 -16.71 14.71 -14.24
CA GLY A 213 -17.65 14.43 -15.31
C GLY A 213 -18.78 15.43 -15.34
N ASN A 214 -19.21 15.82 -16.54
CA ASN A 214 -20.23 16.85 -16.74
C ASN A 214 -21.66 16.32 -16.66
N LYS A 215 -21.89 15.10 -17.12
CA LYS A 215 -23.22 14.46 -17.17
C LYS A 215 -23.33 13.20 -16.34
N LEU A 216 -22.30 12.39 -16.37
CA LEU A 216 -22.22 11.16 -15.60
C LEU A 216 -20.99 11.20 -14.70
N PRO A 217 -21.08 10.69 -13.46
CA PRO A 217 -19.95 10.73 -12.55
C PRO A 217 -18.83 9.78 -13.01
N ILE A 218 -17.61 10.30 -12.97
CA ILE A 218 -16.37 9.54 -13.06
C ILE A 218 -15.71 9.63 -11.69
N TYR A 219 -15.55 8.49 -11.03
CA TYR A 219 -14.82 8.39 -9.78
C TYR A 219 -13.39 7.97 -10.09
N ALA A 220 -12.43 8.62 -9.47
CA ALA A 220 -11.02 8.23 -9.58
C ALA A 220 -10.38 8.22 -8.20
N VAL A 221 -9.57 7.19 -7.95
CA VAL A 221 -8.91 6.96 -6.66
C VAL A 221 -7.48 6.49 -6.90
N HIS A 222 -6.52 7.20 -6.28
CA HIS A 222 -5.10 6.86 -6.31
C HIS A 222 -4.37 7.48 -5.10
N GLY A 223 -3.04 7.32 -5.01
CA GLY A 223 -2.28 7.90 -3.90
C GLY A 223 -2.48 7.15 -2.59
N TRP A 224 -2.42 5.82 -2.62
CA TRP A 224 -2.69 4.97 -1.46
C TRP A 224 -1.63 5.06 -0.34
N SER A 225 -0.48 5.64 -0.60
CA SER A 225 0.60 5.91 0.37
C SER A 225 0.99 4.69 1.22
N GLY A 226 0.97 3.49 0.62
CA GLY A 226 1.28 2.23 1.30
C GLY A 226 0.12 1.55 2.06
N HIS A 227 -1.02 2.21 2.22
CA HIS A 227 -2.16 1.71 3.03
C HIS A 227 -3.33 1.19 2.19
N GLY A 228 -3.11 0.88 0.90
CA GLY A 228 -4.19 0.56 -0.06
C GLY A 228 -5.04 -0.64 0.34
N VAL A 229 -4.47 -1.71 0.85
CA VAL A 229 -5.22 -2.94 1.17
C VAL A 229 -6.35 -2.69 2.17
N ALA A 230 -6.08 -1.94 3.24
CA ALA A 230 -7.10 -1.61 4.24
C ALA A 230 -8.13 -0.59 3.71
N GLN A 231 -7.67 0.38 2.93
CA GLN A 231 -8.51 1.51 2.52
C GLN A 231 -9.39 1.21 1.30
N THR A 232 -8.97 0.32 0.38
CA THR A 232 -9.71 0.04 -0.86
C THR A 232 -11.13 -0.44 -0.62
N VAL A 233 -11.36 -1.30 0.38
CA VAL A 233 -12.69 -1.80 0.71
C VAL A 233 -13.59 -0.67 1.24
N ARG A 234 -13.05 0.19 2.13
CA ARG A 234 -13.78 1.33 2.68
C ARG A 234 -14.15 2.34 1.59
N ILE A 235 -13.20 2.69 0.73
CA ILE A 235 -13.43 3.66 -0.34
C ILE A 235 -14.35 3.09 -1.41
N GLY A 236 -14.22 1.81 -1.77
CA GLY A 236 -15.16 1.14 -2.66
C GLY A 236 -16.59 1.20 -2.13
N LYS A 237 -16.79 1.00 -0.82
CA LYS A 237 -18.10 1.18 -0.17
C LYS A 237 -18.58 2.63 -0.22
N ALA A 238 -17.67 3.59 0.01
CA ALA A 238 -18.03 5.02 -0.06
C ALA A 238 -18.48 5.42 -1.48
N ILE A 239 -17.80 4.95 -2.53
CA ILE A 239 -18.21 5.16 -3.93
C ILE A 239 -19.58 4.55 -4.19
N ALA A 240 -19.81 3.30 -3.75
CA ALA A 240 -21.09 2.64 -3.95
C ALA A 240 -22.25 3.39 -3.26
N ASN A 241 -22.03 3.83 -2.03
CA ASN A 241 -23.03 4.60 -1.26
C ASN A 241 -23.29 5.98 -1.88
N ASP A 242 -22.26 6.68 -2.32
CA ASP A 242 -22.41 7.97 -3.03
C ASP A 242 -23.21 7.78 -4.32
N PHE A 243 -22.91 6.71 -5.08
CA PHE A 243 -23.58 6.41 -6.33
C PHE A 243 -25.09 6.16 -6.17
N VAL A 244 -25.52 5.57 -5.06
CA VAL A 244 -26.95 5.33 -4.75
C VAL A 244 -27.55 6.39 -3.83
N GLY A 245 -26.82 7.44 -3.48
CA GLY A 245 -27.29 8.55 -2.64
C GLY A 245 -27.51 8.20 -1.17
N GLN A 246 -26.77 7.21 -0.65
CA GLN A 246 -26.91 6.75 0.75
C GLN A 246 -25.98 7.44 1.74
N SER A 247 -24.85 7.97 1.31
CA SER A 247 -23.94 8.70 2.18
C SER A 247 -23.10 9.74 1.42
N ASN A 248 -22.57 10.72 2.14
CA ASN A 248 -21.68 11.76 1.62
C ASN A 248 -20.21 11.46 1.92
N ASP A 249 -19.88 10.24 2.33
CA ASP A 249 -18.51 9.88 2.72
C ASP A 249 -17.50 10.11 1.59
N PHE A 250 -17.86 9.75 0.36
CA PHE A 250 -17.00 9.97 -0.79
C PHE A 250 -16.83 11.46 -1.11
N GLU A 251 -17.87 12.25 -0.96
CA GLU A 251 -17.81 13.71 -1.12
C GLU A 251 -16.88 14.33 -0.07
N MET A 252 -16.91 13.86 1.17
CA MET A 252 -15.98 14.31 2.21
C MET A 252 -14.54 13.96 1.87
N LEU A 253 -14.28 12.75 1.41
CA LEU A 253 -12.94 12.32 0.96
C LEU A 253 -12.44 13.14 -0.23
N SER A 254 -13.32 13.49 -1.17
CA SER A 254 -12.95 14.28 -2.36
C SER A 254 -12.64 15.76 -2.06
N LYS A 255 -12.95 16.24 -0.86
CA LYS A 255 -12.62 17.59 -0.39
C LYS A 255 -11.25 17.69 0.28
N ILE A 256 -10.57 16.55 0.50
CA ILE A 256 -9.21 16.56 1.01
C ILE A 256 -8.32 17.23 -0.05
N ASP A 257 -7.68 18.32 0.35
CA ASP A 257 -6.80 19.05 -0.53
C ASP A 257 -5.45 18.34 -0.70
N HIS A 258 -4.98 18.24 -1.94
CA HIS A 258 -3.72 17.59 -2.30
C HIS A 258 -2.79 18.56 -2.98
N GLN A 259 -1.55 18.63 -2.49
CA GLN A 259 -0.54 19.48 -3.10
C GLN A 259 -0.11 18.94 -4.46
N ASN A 260 -0.02 19.83 -5.44
CA ASN A 260 0.53 19.50 -6.74
C ASN A 260 2.05 19.31 -6.66
N ILE A 261 2.54 18.22 -7.19
CA ILE A 261 3.96 17.89 -7.25
C ILE A 261 4.42 18.00 -8.69
N ILE A 262 4.92 19.18 -9.05
CA ILE A 262 5.39 19.46 -10.40
C ILE A 262 6.55 18.49 -10.73
N PHE A 263 6.43 17.77 -11.84
CA PHE A 263 7.38 16.74 -12.28
C PHE A 263 7.63 15.59 -11.28
N GLY A 264 6.69 15.33 -10.35
CA GLY A 264 6.87 14.31 -9.29
C GLY A 264 7.31 12.95 -9.80
N ARG A 265 6.79 12.50 -10.94
CA ARG A 265 7.19 11.23 -11.56
C ARG A 265 8.60 11.26 -12.12
N THR A 266 8.96 12.33 -12.81
CA THR A 266 10.29 12.50 -13.43
C THR A 266 11.36 12.68 -12.36
N LEU A 267 11.02 13.36 -11.28
CA LEU A 267 11.95 13.68 -10.20
C LEU A 267 12.01 12.60 -9.09
N ALA A 268 11.07 11.66 -9.05
CA ALA A 268 11.05 10.58 -8.06
C ALA A 268 12.41 9.87 -7.87
N PRO A 269 13.17 9.54 -8.93
CA PRO A 269 14.49 8.92 -8.81
C PRO A 269 15.51 9.75 -8.03
N VAL A 270 15.35 11.06 -7.96
CA VAL A 270 16.26 11.98 -7.28
C VAL A 270 15.68 12.42 -5.93
N VAL A 271 14.41 12.78 -5.91
CA VAL A 271 13.75 13.32 -4.70
C VAL A 271 13.66 12.27 -3.60
N ILE A 272 13.33 11.03 -3.93
CA ILE A 272 13.20 9.97 -2.92
C ILE A 272 14.53 9.64 -2.23
N PRO A 273 15.66 9.41 -2.93
CA PRO A 273 16.96 9.24 -2.28
C PRO A 273 17.40 10.45 -1.46
N LEU A 274 17.15 11.67 -1.96
CA LEU A 274 17.50 12.89 -1.25
C LEU A 274 16.69 13.03 0.05
N ALA A 275 15.39 12.84 0.00
CA ALA A 275 14.53 12.84 1.17
C ALA A 275 15.00 11.80 2.20
N LYS A 276 15.34 10.59 1.77
CA LYS A 276 15.89 9.54 2.63
C LYS A 276 17.18 9.96 3.32
N SER A 277 18.10 10.58 2.57
CA SER A 277 19.36 11.05 3.13
C SER A 277 19.14 12.14 4.18
N MET A 278 18.24 13.08 3.90
CA MET A 278 17.87 14.13 4.86
C MET A 278 17.22 13.56 6.12
N TYR A 279 16.35 12.55 5.96
CA TYR A 279 15.74 11.85 7.10
C TYR A 279 16.75 11.07 7.92
N GLY A 280 17.66 10.35 7.27
CA GLY A 280 18.73 9.63 7.95
C GLY A 280 19.60 10.57 8.77
N LEU A 281 19.97 11.73 8.23
CA LEU A 281 20.70 12.77 8.95
C LEU A 281 19.85 13.35 10.11
N GLY A 282 18.57 13.62 9.89
CA GLY A 282 17.66 14.11 10.91
C GLY A 282 17.49 13.13 12.08
N ALA A 283 17.38 11.84 11.80
CA ALA A 283 17.29 10.78 12.81
C ALA A 283 18.61 10.62 13.61
N MET A 284 19.76 10.85 13.00
CA MET A 284 21.05 10.88 13.70
C MET A 284 21.16 12.07 14.67
N ILE A 285 20.64 13.23 14.27
CA ILE A 285 20.69 14.45 15.08
C ILE A 285 19.63 14.45 16.18
N ASN A 286 18.46 13.88 15.94
CA ASN A 286 17.35 13.87 16.90
C ASN A 286 16.60 12.52 16.87
N PRO A 287 17.15 11.46 17.45
CA PRO A 287 16.61 10.10 17.36
C PRO A 287 15.23 9.90 17.99
N GLY A 288 14.73 10.88 18.76
CA GLY A 288 13.39 10.84 19.36
C GLY A 288 12.28 11.48 18.53
N LYS A 289 12.63 12.12 17.43
CA LYS A 289 11.64 12.76 16.53
C LYS A 289 11.32 11.84 15.37
N MET A 290 10.40 10.92 15.61
CA MET A 290 9.82 10.14 14.52
C MET A 290 8.86 11.03 13.72
N VAL A 291 9.08 11.10 12.43
CA VAL A 291 8.10 11.67 11.49
C VAL A 291 7.34 10.47 10.92
N SER A 292 6.13 10.29 11.42
CA SER A 292 5.14 9.42 10.76
C SER A 292 4.63 10.15 9.51
N PHE A 293 4.59 9.47 8.41
CA PHE A 293 3.79 9.85 7.24
C PHE A 293 2.36 9.43 7.43
#